data_1adc6501de69eb3a71c31ac967ae0d9b
#
_entry.id   1adc6501de69eb3a71c31ac967ae0d9b
#
_cell.length_a   1.000
_cell.length_b   1.000
_cell.length_c   1.000
_cell.angle_alpha   90.00
_cell.angle_beta   90.00
_cell.angle_gamma   90.00
#
_symmetry.space_group_name_H-M   'P 1'
#
loop_
_entity.id
_entity.type
_entity.pdbx_description
1 polymer ?
#
loop_
_entity_poly.entity_id
_entity_poly.type
_entity_poly.pdbx_seq_one_letter_code
_entity_poly.pdbx_strand_id
1 'polypeptide(L)'
;VPEISADDLKVHVTRLASEEMEGRLPGTEGERLATQHAADAFASFGLVPGGENGGFFQPFTFTAGVDLGPKNSLVGTADGATTTSPQVDTGWRPLSFSSLGEVAAMPIVFAGYGIELSDDGPDLPAYSSYFHLDVKDKWVMVLRYQPEEAAAGQRGRFIQASGLRFKAMAARQRGAKGLIVVSGPNAKVRQQLVPLTFDASLAGSGLAAISVTDEVAQNWLAHADRDLAALHTELDRGQPVAGFEIKGLSLAATVDITQEMRTGRNVVAVLRAPLAPGANRPATHPEPAVLVGAHIDHLGREGGGNSRATDAEKGEIHFGADDNASGTAGVFEIAQWMAAEQAAGRLALKRDVIFACWSGEETGLLGSTHFAKSLAKESKGDENAKLDGVLAACLNLDMIGRLNSSLVLQGLGSSDWWKPRIEKRNVPVGLNLTLQSDCYAPTDTTSFYPRGVPILNAFTGNHDDYHRPTDTSDKINYPGAAQVTKLMGLIARDVATEETTPAWKEFTSSAQQGQRSAMRAYLGTVPDYSQGDEPGVKLSGVSAVGPAAKAGVKGGDFIISLAGREILNIYDYTAILGELKVNAETEIIVKRGQEKVTLKITPTSRD
;
A
#
# COMPACT_ATOMS: atom_id res chain seq x y z
N VAL A 1 41.29 3.43 -1.19
CA VAL A 1 39.95 3.82 -0.75
C VAL A 1 38.98 3.03 -1.58
N PRO A 2 38.03 2.34 -1.00
CA PRO A 2 37.02 1.62 -1.76
C PRO A 2 36.28 2.61 -2.70
N GLU A 3 36.20 2.24 -3.97
CA GLU A 3 35.37 2.93 -4.95
C GLU A 3 34.07 2.15 -5.06
N ILE A 4 32.96 2.83 -5.36
CA ILE A 4 31.71 2.17 -5.70
C ILE A 4 31.94 1.26 -6.89
N SER A 5 31.84 -0.05 -6.73
CA SER A 5 32.24 -1.03 -7.72
C SER A 5 31.11 -1.98 -8.12
N ALA A 6 31.18 -2.44 -9.37
CA ALA A 6 30.24 -3.45 -9.88
C ALA A 6 30.44 -4.83 -9.18
N ASP A 7 31.67 -5.15 -8.79
CA ASP A 7 31.99 -6.43 -8.15
C ASP A 7 31.45 -6.49 -6.71
N ASP A 8 31.57 -5.40 -5.94
CA ASP A 8 31.04 -5.34 -4.58
C ASP A 8 29.50 -5.36 -4.58
N LEU A 9 28.87 -4.60 -5.48
CA LEU A 9 27.40 -4.70 -5.70
C LEU A 9 26.98 -6.14 -6.00
N LYS A 10 27.74 -6.84 -6.87
CA LYS A 10 27.45 -8.24 -7.21
C LYS A 10 27.53 -9.15 -6.00
N VAL A 11 28.51 -8.98 -5.12
CA VAL A 11 28.64 -9.76 -3.88
C VAL A 11 27.39 -9.59 -2.99
N HIS A 12 26.97 -8.33 -2.77
CA HIS A 12 25.82 -8.04 -1.93
C HIS A 12 24.49 -8.52 -2.54
N VAL A 13 24.26 -8.23 -3.84
CA VAL A 13 23.04 -8.68 -4.54
C VAL A 13 22.95 -10.20 -4.57
N THR A 14 24.07 -10.90 -4.91
CA THR A 14 24.09 -12.37 -4.93
C THR A 14 23.77 -12.96 -3.56
N ARG A 15 24.26 -12.34 -2.48
CA ARG A 15 23.96 -12.77 -1.11
C ARG A 15 22.49 -12.54 -0.76
N LEU A 16 21.96 -11.33 -1.01
CA LEU A 16 20.58 -10.97 -0.68
C LEU A 16 19.56 -11.76 -1.51
N ALA A 17 19.84 -12.02 -2.80
CA ALA A 17 18.99 -12.79 -3.69
C ALA A 17 19.36 -14.29 -3.72
N SER A 18 19.93 -14.83 -2.64
CA SER A 18 20.25 -16.27 -2.54
C SER A 18 19.06 -17.09 -2.04
N GLU A 19 19.09 -18.39 -2.27
CA GLU A 19 18.09 -19.34 -1.74
C GLU A 19 17.99 -19.30 -0.22
N GLU A 20 19.12 -19.07 0.49
CA GLU A 20 19.16 -18.98 1.95
C GLU A 20 18.31 -17.82 2.49
N MET A 21 18.17 -16.76 1.73
CA MET A 21 17.35 -15.60 2.09
C MET A 21 15.85 -15.81 1.82
N GLU A 22 15.45 -16.89 1.18
CA GLU A 22 14.06 -17.30 0.93
C GLU A 22 13.13 -16.17 0.41
N GLY A 23 13.69 -15.20 -0.32
CA GLY A 23 12.97 -14.04 -0.83
C GLY A 23 12.59 -13.00 0.23
N ARG A 24 13.24 -13.00 1.39
CA ARG A 24 13.27 -11.93 2.41
C ARG A 24 11.89 -11.41 2.84
N LEU A 25 10.87 -12.29 2.91
CA LEU A 25 9.53 -11.89 3.34
C LEU A 25 9.57 -11.31 4.76
N PRO A 26 8.93 -10.16 5.04
CA PRO A 26 8.91 -9.55 6.35
C PRO A 26 8.46 -10.50 7.47
N GLY A 27 9.19 -10.49 8.59
CA GLY A 27 8.92 -11.34 9.75
C GLY A 27 9.30 -12.82 9.57
N THR A 28 10.09 -13.17 8.55
CA THR A 28 10.61 -14.52 8.33
C THR A 28 12.11 -14.63 8.65
N GLU A 29 12.62 -15.88 8.65
CA GLU A 29 14.06 -16.12 8.82
C GLU A 29 14.86 -15.50 7.67
N GLY A 30 14.35 -15.50 6.44
CA GLY A 30 15.01 -14.87 5.30
C GLY A 30 15.21 -13.35 5.50
N GLU A 31 14.20 -12.63 6.00
CA GLU A 31 14.36 -11.23 6.39
C GLU A 31 15.36 -11.08 7.54
N ARG A 32 15.29 -11.95 8.53
CA ARG A 32 16.23 -11.91 9.67
C ARG A 32 17.69 -12.05 9.21
N LEU A 33 17.97 -12.94 8.28
CA LEU A 33 19.32 -13.12 7.71
C LEU A 33 19.73 -11.93 6.86
N ALA A 34 18.83 -11.39 6.02
CA ALA A 34 19.11 -10.23 5.17
C ALA A 34 19.41 -8.97 6.01
N THR A 35 18.59 -8.72 7.02
CA THR A 35 18.78 -7.57 7.92
C THR A 35 20.02 -7.74 8.80
N GLN A 36 20.39 -8.97 9.19
CA GLN A 36 21.67 -9.21 9.88
C GLN A 36 22.85 -8.91 8.96
N HIS A 37 22.80 -9.36 7.69
CA HIS A 37 23.83 -9.02 6.70
C HIS A 37 24.01 -7.51 6.53
N ALA A 38 22.90 -6.75 6.50
CA ALA A 38 22.94 -5.28 6.42
C ALA A 38 23.59 -4.67 7.67
N ALA A 39 23.23 -5.12 8.86
CA ALA A 39 23.81 -4.62 10.11
C ALA A 39 25.31 -4.91 10.19
N ASP A 40 25.74 -6.13 9.81
CA ASP A 40 27.15 -6.53 9.78
C ASP A 40 27.96 -5.71 8.76
N ALA A 41 27.38 -5.44 7.59
CA ALA A 41 27.99 -4.58 6.57
C ALA A 41 28.20 -3.16 7.12
N PHE A 42 27.16 -2.52 7.66
CA PHE A 42 27.29 -1.18 8.23
C PHE A 42 28.29 -1.12 9.40
N ALA A 43 28.29 -2.12 10.27
CA ALA A 43 29.27 -2.21 11.36
C ALA A 43 30.70 -2.33 10.81
N SER A 44 30.94 -3.13 9.76
CA SER A 44 32.25 -3.31 9.14
C SER A 44 32.79 -2.04 8.48
N PHE A 45 31.89 -1.15 8.03
CA PHE A 45 32.25 0.16 7.46
C PHE A 45 32.54 1.22 8.54
N GLY A 46 32.34 0.90 9.82
CA GLY A 46 32.59 1.80 10.94
C GLY A 46 31.44 2.78 11.22
N LEU A 47 30.24 2.51 10.71
CA LEU A 47 29.04 3.29 11.04
C LEU A 47 28.58 2.97 12.46
N VAL A 48 27.93 3.94 13.10
CA VAL A 48 27.34 3.71 14.42
C VAL A 48 25.87 3.28 14.31
N PRO A 49 25.38 2.49 15.28
CA PRO A 49 23.98 2.10 15.34
C PRO A 49 23.03 3.31 15.36
N GLY A 50 21.96 3.24 14.60
CA GLY A 50 20.88 4.24 14.53
C GLY A 50 19.51 3.67 14.83
N GLY A 51 19.42 2.37 15.16
CA GLY A 51 18.19 1.71 15.56
C GLY A 51 17.90 1.81 17.07
N GLU A 52 17.00 0.96 17.54
CA GLU A 52 16.56 0.99 18.93
C GLU A 52 17.57 0.36 19.89
N ASN A 53 17.50 0.76 21.17
CA ASN A 53 18.33 0.23 22.26
C ASN A 53 19.85 0.25 21.98
N GLY A 54 20.31 1.21 21.16
CA GLY A 54 21.72 1.33 20.78
C GLY A 54 22.20 0.26 19.79
N GLY A 55 21.29 -0.47 19.15
CA GLY A 55 21.55 -1.43 18.08
C GLY A 55 21.29 -0.85 16.68
N PHE A 56 21.53 -1.67 15.66
CA PHE A 56 21.20 -1.31 14.27
C PHE A 56 19.74 -1.57 13.92
N PHE A 57 19.02 -2.39 14.70
CA PHE A 57 17.66 -2.82 14.38
C PHE A 57 16.62 -1.90 14.98
N GLN A 58 15.56 -1.65 14.20
CA GLN A 58 14.33 -1.01 14.63
C GLN A 58 13.16 -1.94 14.33
N PRO A 59 12.73 -2.76 15.31
CA PRO A 59 11.64 -3.71 15.13
C PRO A 59 10.28 -3.01 15.11
N PHE A 60 9.35 -3.58 14.34
CA PHE A 60 7.94 -3.17 14.31
C PHE A 60 7.04 -4.40 14.14
N THR A 61 5.85 -4.36 14.74
CA THR A 61 4.86 -5.44 14.63
C THR A 61 3.82 -5.08 13.58
N PHE A 62 3.42 -6.07 12.78
CA PHE A 62 2.41 -5.90 11.75
C PHE A 62 1.58 -7.17 11.58
N THR A 63 0.39 -7.05 10.98
CA THR A 63 -0.42 -8.20 10.57
C THR A 63 0.13 -8.76 9.27
N ALA A 64 0.60 -10.00 9.30
CA ALA A 64 1.19 -10.69 8.15
C ALA A 64 0.19 -11.58 7.41
N GLY A 65 -0.85 -12.01 8.09
CA GLY A 65 -1.84 -12.91 7.53
C GLY A 65 -3.10 -12.96 8.36
N VAL A 66 -4.06 -13.70 7.86
CA VAL A 66 -5.32 -14.00 8.55
C VAL A 66 -5.64 -15.48 8.41
N ASP A 67 -6.14 -16.08 9.48
CA ASP A 67 -6.55 -17.46 9.54
C ASP A 67 -7.99 -17.61 10.07
N LEU A 68 -8.59 -18.77 9.80
CA LEU A 68 -9.89 -19.12 10.36
C LEU A 68 -9.75 -19.37 11.86
N GLY A 69 -10.48 -18.60 12.67
CA GLY A 69 -10.63 -18.90 14.09
C GLY A 69 -11.51 -20.14 14.33
N PRO A 70 -11.49 -20.70 15.55
CA PRO A 70 -12.19 -21.93 15.87
C PRO A 70 -13.72 -21.80 16.03
N LYS A 71 -14.26 -20.58 16.10
CA LYS A 71 -15.68 -20.33 16.42
C LYS A 71 -16.58 -20.12 15.21
N ASN A 72 -16.05 -20.27 13.98
CA ASN A 72 -16.82 -20.06 12.77
C ASN A 72 -18.02 -20.99 12.70
N SER A 73 -19.22 -20.44 12.50
CA SER A 73 -20.46 -21.20 12.31
C SER A 73 -21.39 -20.49 11.35
N LEU A 74 -22.15 -21.26 10.56
CA LEU A 74 -23.16 -20.77 9.64
C LEU A 74 -24.38 -21.71 9.71
N VAL A 75 -25.53 -21.17 10.11
CA VAL A 75 -26.74 -21.95 10.34
C VAL A 75 -27.92 -21.33 9.63
N GLY A 76 -28.54 -22.07 8.73
CA GLY A 76 -29.80 -21.71 8.10
C GLY A 76 -30.98 -22.38 8.78
N THR A 77 -32.03 -21.62 9.06
CA THR A 77 -33.26 -22.10 9.69
C THR A 77 -34.45 -21.78 8.80
N ALA A 78 -35.35 -22.76 8.64
CA ALA A 78 -36.66 -22.57 8.02
C ALA A 78 -37.74 -23.18 8.93
N ASP A 79 -38.86 -22.47 9.11
CA ASP A 79 -39.96 -22.87 9.96
C ASP A 79 -39.55 -23.26 11.42
N GLY A 80 -38.49 -22.59 11.91
CA GLY A 80 -37.94 -22.82 13.25
C GLY A 80 -37.03 -24.06 13.38
N ALA A 81 -36.82 -24.81 12.32
CA ALA A 81 -35.88 -25.95 12.27
C ALA A 81 -34.60 -25.62 11.52
N THR A 82 -33.48 -26.18 11.96
CA THR A 82 -32.21 -26.09 11.20
C THR A 82 -32.35 -26.88 9.93
N THR A 83 -32.16 -26.22 8.79
CA THR A 83 -32.24 -26.82 7.46
C THR A 83 -30.90 -27.00 6.80
N THR A 84 -29.91 -26.18 7.16
CA THR A 84 -28.58 -26.22 6.59
C THR A 84 -27.54 -25.73 7.60
N SER A 85 -26.39 -26.40 7.62
CA SER A 85 -25.21 -26.00 8.41
C SER A 85 -23.96 -26.34 7.58
N PRO A 86 -23.64 -25.53 6.58
CA PRO A 86 -22.47 -25.79 5.73
C PRO A 86 -21.19 -25.81 6.57
N GLN A 87 -20.30 -26.72 6.22
CA GLN A 87 -19.01 -26.80 6.91
C GLN A 87 -18.11 -25.63 6.49
N VAL A 88 -17.44 -25.02 7.45
CA VAL A 88 -16.45 -23.97 7.21
C VAL A 88 -15.31 -24.52 6.37
N ASP A 89 -14.76 -23.69 5.49
CA ASP A 89 -13.66 -23.96 4.57
C ASP A 89 -13.97 -24.90 3.39
N THR A 90 -15.11 -25.56 3.40
CA THR A 90 -15.58 -26.41 2.29
C THR A 90 -16.90 -25.92 1.70
N GLY A 91 -17.89 -25.58 2.50
CA GLY A 91 -19.18 -25.06 2.04
C GLY A 91 -19.30 -23.54 2.14
N TRP A 92 -18.57 -22.95 3.06
CA TRP A 92 -18.50 -21.49 3.23
C TRP A 92 -17.21 -21.05 3.87
N ARG A 93 -16.90 -19.75 3.76
CA ARG A 93 -15.73 -19.11 4.38
C ARG A 93 -16.02 -17.64 4.63
N PRO A 94 -15.59 -17.03 5.77
CA PRO A 94 -15.61 -15.60 5.92
C PRO A 94 -14.66 -14.92 4.93
N LEU A 95 -14.98 -13.68 4.55
CA LEU A 95 -14.06 -12.83 3.80
C LEU A 95 -13.12 -12.11 4.77
N SER A 96 -11.87 -11.89 4.36
CA SER A 96 -10.84 -11.29 5.22
C SER A 96 -11.20 -9.92 5.81
N PHE A 97 -12.10 -9.20 5.17
CA PHE A 97 -12.61 -7.90 5.59
C PHE A 97 -13.98 -7.96 6.33
N SER A 98 -14.46 -9.15 6.65
CA SER A 98 -15.72 -9.33 7.38
C SER A 98 -15.65 -8.70 8.77
N SER A 99 -16.77 -8.14 9.23
CA SER A 99 -16.94 -7.87 10.67
C SER A 99 -16.94 -9.18 11.44
N LEU A 100 -16.28 -9.18 12.59
CA LEU A 100 -16.17 -10.34 13.47
C LEU A 100 -17.34 -10.42 14.44
N GLY A 101 -17.61 -11.63 14.98
CA GLY A 101 -18.59 -11.87 16.02
C GLY A 101 -19.86 -12.56 15.54
N GLU A 102 -20.86 -12.53 16.40
CA GLU A 102 -22.15 -13.20 16.19
C GLU A 102 -23.10 -12.32 15.37
N VAL A 103 -23.75 -12.93 14.39
CA VAL A 103 -24.81 -12.34 13.57
C VAL A 103 -26.08 -13.13 13.81
N ALA A 104 -27.09 -12.47 14.33
CA ALA A 104 -28.39 -13.08 14.60
C ALA A 104 -29.05 -13.60 13.31
N ALA A 105 -30.00 -14.52 13.46
CA ALA A 105 -30.75 -15.05 12.32
C ALA A 105 -31.54 -13.92 11.63
N MET A 106 -31.30 -13.75 10.32
CA MET A 106 -31.95 -12.73 9.49
C MET A 106 -32.34 -13.30 8.14
N PRO A 107 -33.40 -12.75 7.49
CA PRO A 107 -33.80 -13.13 6.14
C PRO A 107 -32.67 -12.91 5.11
N ILE A 108 -32.76 -13.66 4.01
CA ILE A 108 -31.81 -13.55 2.88
C ILE A 108 -32.53 -12.95 1.69
N VAL A 109 -31.88 -12.01 1.00
CA VAL A 109 -32.32 -11.48 -0.29
C VAL A 109 -31.25 -11.72 -1.34
N PHE A 110 -31.64 -11.96 -2.57
CA PHE A 110 -30.73 -12.04 -3.72
C PHE A 110 -30.73 -10.72 -4.47
N ALA A 111 -29.55 -10.14 -4.68
CA ALA A 111 -29.35 -8.83 -5.34
C ALA A 111 -28.42 -8.91 -6.56
N GLY A 112 -28.56 -9.95 -7.38
CA GLY A 112 -27.80 -10.09 -8.62
C GLY A 112 -26.29 -9.97 -8.39
N TYR A 113 -25.62 -9.04 -9.10
CA TYR A 113 -24.18 -8.77 -8.91
C TYR A 113 -23.86 -7.85 -7.74
N GLY A 114 -24.86 -7.24 -7.07
CA GLY A 114 -24.62 -6.31 -5.96
C GLY A 114 -23.90 -5.03 -6.38
N ILE A 115 -24.06 -4.60 -7.61
CA ILE A 115 -23.38 -3.45 -8.20
C ILE A 115 -24.34 -2.27 -8.33
N GLU A 116 -23.78 -1.07 -8.12
CA GLU A 116 -24.42 0.20 -8.37
C GLU A 116 -23.54 1.10 -9.22
N LEU A 117 -24.14 1.72 -10.21
CA LEU A 117 -23.50 2.70 -11.08
C LEU A 117 -24.38 3.94 -11.14
N SER A 118 -23.78 5.11 -10.98
CA SER A 118 -24.43 6.41 -11.14
C SER A 118 -24.86 6.65 -12.60
N ASP A 119 -25.72 7.63 -12.83
CA ASP A 119 -26.02 8.13 -14.17
C ASP A 119 -24.92 9.11 -14.60
N ASP A 120 -24.16 8.71 -15.64
CA ASP A 120 -23.07 9.53 -16.21
C ASP A 120 -23.41 10.04 -17.63
N GLY A 121 -24.70 10.07 -17.98
CA GLY A 121 -25.22 10.60 -19.24
C GLY A 121 -25.87 9.56 -20.15
N PRO A 122 -26.34 9.97 -21.34
CA PRO A 122 -27.19 9.16 -22.21
C PRO A 122 -26.59 7.80 -22.60
N ASP A 123 -25.27 7.74 -22.77
CA ASP A 123 -24.55 6.53 -23.17
C ASP A 123 -24.11 5.67 -21.96
N LEU A 124 -24.24 6.19 -20.74
CA LEU A 124 -23.79 5.58 -19.51
C LEU A 124 -24.88 5.66 -18.41
N PRO A 125 -26.04 5.02 -18.63
CA PRO A 125 -27.17 5.09 -17.70
C PRO A 125 -26.83 4.48 -16.34
N ALA A 126 -27.58 4.87 -15.32
CA ALA A 126 -27.52 4.26 -14.00
C ALA A 126 -27.82 2.76 -14.07
N TYR A 127 -27.17 2.00 -13.20
CA TYR A 127 -27.47 0.58 -12.98
C TYR A 127 -27.54 0.32 -11.47
N SER A 128 -28.55 -0.44 -11.04
CA SER A 128 -28.67 -0.86 -9.63
C SER A 128 -29.14 -2.29 -9.54
N SER A 129 -28.34 -3.13 -8.89
CA SER A 129 -28.75 -4.49 -8.49
C SER A 129 -29.78 -4.48 -7.34
N TYR A 130 -30.02 -3.34 -6.73
CA TYR A 130 -30.92 -3.17 -5.58
C TYR A 130 -32.26 -2.54 -5.97
N PHE A 131 -32.54 -2.43 -7.24
CA PHE A 131 -33.78 -1.86 -7.76
C PHE A 131 -35.01 -2.57 -7.18
N HIS A 132 -35.89 -1.82 -6.51
CA HIS A 132 -37.10 -2.32 -5.82
C HIS A 132 -36.86 -3.41 -4.77
N LEU A 133 -35.64 -3.53 -4.23
CA LEU A 133 -35.28 -4.53 -3.22
C LEU A 133 -35.04 -3.88 -1.87
N ASP A 134 -35.80 -4.27 -0.86
CA ASP A 134 -35.51 -3.91 0.55
C ASP A 134 -34.50 -4.89 1.15
N VAL A 135 -33.32 -4.36 1.50
CA VAL A 135 -32.20 -5.14 2.07
C VAL A 135 -31.92 -4.80 3.54
N LYS A 136 -32.69 -3.87 4.10
CA LYS A 136 -32.48 -3.43 5.49
C LYS A 136 -32.62 -4.59 6.46
N ASP A 137 -31.65 -4.71 7.37
CA ASP A 137 -31.56 -5.74 8.40
C ASP A 137 -31.59 -7.18 7.86
N LYS A 138 -31.07 -7.42 6.64
CA LYS A 138 -31.03 -8.73 5.96
C LYS A 138 -29.62 -9.12 5.53
N TRP A 139 -29.45 -10.39 5.21
CA TRP A 139 -28.33 -10.89 4.42
C TRP A 139 -28.58 -10.62 2.92
N VAL A 140 -27.60 -10.07 2.24
CA VAL A 140 -27.63 -9.83 0.79
C VAL A 140 -26.73 -10.83 0.09
N MET A 141 -27.32 -11.72 -0.70
CA MET A 141 -26.59 -12.65 -1.55
C MET A 141 -26.34 -12.01 -2.91
N VAL A 142 -25.06 -12.05 -3.35
CA VAL A 142 -24.60 -11.47 -4.62
C VAL A 142 -23.68 -12.42 -5.35
N LEU A 143 -23.64 -12.31 -6.69
CA LEU A 143 -22.62 -12.97 -7.50
C LEU A 143 -21.27 -12.25 -7.37
N ARG A 144 -20.21 -13.04 -7.42
CA ARG A 144 -18.82 -12.59 -7.47
C ARG A 144 -18.48 -11.84 -8.75
N TYR A 145 -17.78 -11.19 -9.20
CA TYR A 145 -17.44 -10.56 -10.48
C TYR A 145 -18.48 -9.55 -10.99
N GLN A 146 -18.68 -9.48 -12.29
CA GLN A 146 -19.55 -8.53 -12.99
C GLN A 146 -20.19 -9.21 -14.20
N PRO A 147 -21.21 -8.62 -14.84
CA PRO A 147 -21.80 -9.13 -16.06
C PRO A 147 -20.78 -9.28 -17.21
N GLU A 148 -20.66 -10.46 -17.79
CA GLU A 148 -19.69 -10.77 -18.85
C GLU A 148 -20.08 -10.18 -20.20
N GLU A 149 -21.40 -10.10 -20.50
CA GLU A 149 -21.96 -9.64 -21.77
C GLU A 149 -22.38 -8.16 -21.75
N ALA A 150 -21.96 -7.41 -20.73
CA ALA A 150 -22.26 -5.99 -20.65
C ALA A 150 -21.73 -5.22 -21.87
N ALA A 151 -22.51 -4.22 -22.32
CA ALA A 151 -22.15 -3.35 -23.43
C ALA A 151 -20.74 -2.77 -23.27
N ALA A 152 -19.98 -2.68 -24.35
CA ALA A 152 -18.57 -2.27 -24.34
C ALA A 152 -18.34 -0.93 -23.61
N GLY A 153 -19.24 0.05 -23.76
CA GLY A 153 -19.15 1.34 -23.07
C GLY A 153 -19.36 1.27 -21.56
N GLN A 154 -20.07 0.26 -21.05
CA GLN A 154 -20.34 0.10 -19.61
C GLN A 154 -19.36 -0.87 -18.92
N ARG A 155 -18.68 -1.72 -19.68
CA ARG A 155 -17.84 -2.81 -19.13
C ARG A 155 -16.79 -2.32 -18.14
N GLY A 156 -16.13 -1.20 -18.45
CA GLY A 156 -15.13 -0.61 -17.54
C GLY A 156 -15.72 -0.18 -16.20
N ARG A 157 -16.95 0.35 -16.20
CA ARG A 157 -17.65 0.78 -14.97
C ARG A 157 -18.05 -0.43 -14.11
N PHE A 158 -18.55 -1.50 -14.75
CA PHE A 158 -18.84 -2.75 -14.04
C PHE A 158 -17.60 -3.36 -13.41
N ILE A 159 -16.47 -3.38 -14.11
CA ILE A 159 -15.19 -3.88 -13.57
C ILE A 159 -14.78 -3.06 -12.34
N GLN A 160 -14.85 -1.73 -12.39
CA GLN A 160 -14.51 -0.88 -11.24
C GLN A 160 -15.42 -1.12 -10.03
N ALA A 161 -16.72 -1.36 -10.25
CA ALA A 161 -17.68 -1.59 -9.17
C ALA A 161 -17.77 -3.07 -8.72
N SER A 162 -17.05 -3.99 -9.37
CA SER A 162 -17.13 -5.44 -9.10
C SER A 162 -16.36 -5.89 -7.86
N GLY A 163 -15.48 -5.04 -7.32
CA GLY A 163 -14.69 -5.36 -6.13
C GLY A 163 -15.58 -5.74 -4.94
N LEU A 164 -15.19 -6.80 -4.21
CA LEU A 164 -16.02 -7.33 -3.12
C LEU A 164 -16.27 -6.30 -2.01
N ARG A 165 -15.31 -5.43 -1.73
CA ARG A 165 -15.47 -4.34 -0.75
C ARG A 165 -16.46 -3.28 -1.23
N PHE A 166 -16.50 -2.97 -2.53
CA PHE A 166 -17.51 -2.07 -3.10
C PHE A 166 -18.92 -2.67 -2.99
N LYS A 167 -19.07 -3.98 -3.24
CA LYS A 167 -20.34 -4.67 -3.03
C LYS A 167 -20.78 -4.67 -1.57
N ALA A 168 -19.83 -4.89 -0.65
CA ALA A 168 -20.09 -4.81 0.79
C ALA A 168 -20.52 -3.39 1.21
N MET A 169 -19.84 -2.37 0.70
CA MET A 169 -20.21 -0.97 0.93
C MET A 169 -21.63 -0.66 0.40
N ALA A 170 -21.93 -1.05 -0.83
CA ALA A 170 -23.24 -0.82 -1.43
C ALA A 170 -24.38 -1.48 -0.64
N ALA A 171 -24.18 -2.72 -0.18
CA ALA A 171 -25.13 -3.42 0.68
C ALA A 171 -25.30 -2.72 2.04
N ARG A 172 -24.19 -2.37 2.70
CA ARG A 172 -24.19 -1.70 4.02
C ARG A 172 -24.89 -0.34 3.97
N GLN A 173 -24.60 0.49 2.98
CA GLN A 173 -25.22 1.81 2.82
C GLN A 173 -26.75 1.73 2.68
N ARG A 174 -27.28 0.56 2.28
CA ARG A 174 -28.72 0.26 2.23
C ARG A 174 -29.26 -0.39 3.49
N GLY A 175 -28.43 -0.51 4.52
CA GLY A 175 -28.83 -1.07 5.82
C GLY A 175 -28.75 -2.59 5.90
N ALA A 176 -28.14 -3.28 4.95
CA ALA A 176 -27.85 -4.71 5.08
C ALA A 176 -26.93 -4.98 6.28
N LYS A 177 -27.09 -6.13 6.91
CA LYS A 177 -26.29 -6.58 8.06
C LYS A 177 -25.33 -7.71 7.69
N GLY A 178 -25.48 -8.30 6.51
CA GLY A 178 -24.58 -9.33 6.02
C GLY A 178 -24.49 -9.34 4.49
N LEU A 179 -23.36 -9.79 3.97
CA LEU A 179 -23.11 -10.04 2.56
C LEU A 179 -22.75 -11.50 2.37
N ILE A 180 -23.37 -12.14 1.39
CA ILE A 180 -23.06 -13.50 0.92
C ILE A 180 -22.56 -13.41 -0.52
N VAL A 181 -21.35 -13.88 -0.77
CA VAL A 181 -20.74 -13.89 -2.10
C VAL A 181 -20.77 -15.31 -2.66
N VAL A 182 -21.29 -15.46 -3.87
CA VAL A 182 -21.38 -16.72 -4.62
C VAL A 182 -20.58 -16.54 -5.92
N SER A 183 -19.70 -17.48 -6.26
CA SER A 183 -18.93 -17.39 -7.51
C SER A 183 -19.83 -17.50 -8.74
N GLY A 184 -20.79 -18.40 -8.70
CA GLY A 184 -21.74 -18.69 -9.77
C GLY A 184 -21.18 -19.63 -10.84
N PRO A 185 -22.04 -20.49 -11.46
CA PRO A 185 -21.62 -21.58 -12.32
C PRO A 185 -21.00 -21.12 -13.65
N ASN A 186 -21.30 -19.90 -14.13
CA ASN A 186 -20.74 -19.38 -15.38
C ASN A 186 -19.32 -18.82 -15.21
N ALA A 187 -18.90 -18.51 -13.98
CA ALA A 187 -17.65 -17.80 -13.70
C ALA A 187 -16.36 -18.59 -14.01
N LYS A 188 -16.43 -19.88 -14.31
CA LYS A 188 -15.30 -20.77 -14.67
C LYS A 188 -14.13 -20.71 -13.69
N VAL A 189 -14.40 -20.46 -12.40
CA VAL A 189 -13.36 -20.35 -11.37
C VAL A 189 -12.98 -21.72 -10.81
N ARG A 190 -11.69 -21.92 -10.51
CA ARG A 190 -11.19 -23.15 -9.87
C ARG A 190 -11.62 -23.26 -8.42
N GLN A 191 -11.65 -22.13 -7.70
CA GLN A 191 -12.02 -22.03 -6.29
C GLN A 191 -13.33 -21.26 -6.15
N GLN A 192 -14.40 -21.95 -5.74
CA GLN A 192 -15.70 -21.33 -5.54
C GLN A 192 -15.71 -20.40 -4.31
N LEU A 193 -15.08 -20.81 -3.21
CA LEU A 193 -14.90 -19.95 -2.05
C LEU A 193 -13.82 -18.89 -2.31
N VAL A 194 -14.12 -17.67 -1.93
CA VAL A 194 -13.12 -16.59 -1.98
C VAL A 194 -11.96 -16.93 -1.05
N PRO A 195 -10.71 -16.91 -1.51
CA PRO A 195 -9.56 -17.17 -0.65
C PRO A 195 -9.53 -16.23 0.55
N LEU A 196 -9.20 -16.75 1.72
CA LEU A 196 -8.93 -15.95 2.91
C LEU A 196 -7.50 -15.42 2.82
N THR A 197 -7.34 -14.31 2.13
CA THR A 197 -6.04 -13.67 1.97
C THR A 197 -6.01 -12.37 2.74
N PHE A 198 -4.89 -12.10 3.40
CA PHE A 198 -4.66 -10.82 4.05
C PHE A 198 -4.71 -9.69 3.00
N ASP A 199 -5.41 -8.64 3.36
CA ASP A 199 -5.48 -7.40 2.59
C ASP A 199 -4.92 -6.30 3.50
N ALA A 200 -3.88 -5.63 3.06
CA ALA A 200 -3.15 -4.61 3.83
C ALA A 200 -4.04 -3.47 4.35
N SER A 201 -5.23 -3.27 3.77
CA SER A 201 -6.23 -2.42 4.37
C SER A 201 -7.00 -3.20 5.44
N LEU A 202 -6.50 -3.24 6.66
CA LEU A 202 -7.07 -3.94 7.83
C LEU A 202 -8.51 -3.54 8.17
N ALA A 203 -9.03 -2.49 7.56
CA ALA A 203 -10.35 -1.96 7.86
C ALA A 203 -11.48 -2.94 7.49
N GLY A 204 -12.28 -3.31 8.46
CA GLY A 204 -13.48 -4.14 8.28
C GLY A 204 -14.51 -3.47 7.36
N SER A 205 -15.38 -4.29 6.75
CA SER A 205 -16.46 -3.79 5.88
C SER A 205 -17.62 -3.13 6.63
N GLY A 206 -17.64 -3.24 7.96
CA GLY A 206 -18.74 -2.77 8.79
C GLY A 206 -19.99 -3.68 8.76
N LEU A 207 -19.90 -4.83 8.09
CA LEU A 207 -20.92 -5.89 8.10
C LEU A 207 -20.27 -7.27 7.99
N ALA A 208 -20.98 -8.33 8.38
CA ALA A 208 -20.50 -9.69 8.19
C ALA A 208 -20.48 -10.02 6.68
N ALA A 209 -19.36 -10.51 6.19
CA ALA A 209 -19.18 -10.85 4.77
C ALA A 209 -18.63 -12.27 4.64
N ILE A 210 -19.36 -13.12 3.92
CA ILE A 210 -19.03 -14.52 3.74
C ILE A 210 -19.06 -14.92 2.26
N SER A 211 -18.33 -15.95 1.92
CA SER A 211 -18.40 -16.64 0.64
C SER A 211 -19.02 -18.02 0.84
N VAL A 212 -19.89 -18.44 -0.08
CA VAL A 212 -20.47 -19.80 -0.08
C VAL A 212 -20.27 -20.46 -1.44
N THR A 213 -20.29 -21.81 -1.47
CA THR A 213 -20.25 -22.55 -2.74
C THR A 213 -21.55 -22.40 -3.51
N ASP A 214 -21.49 -22.66 -4.82
CA ASP A 214 -22.66 -22.66 -5.70
C ASP A 214 -23.72 -23.67 -5.24
N GLU A 215 -23.29 -24.83 -4.71
CA GLU A 215 -24.17 -25.84 -4.15
C GLU A 215 -24.97 -25.31 -2.94
N VAL A 216 -24.29 -24.65 -2.01
CA VAL A 216 -24.94 -24.05 -0.83
C VAL A 216 -25.92 -22.97 -1.26
N ALA A 217 -25.52 -22.11 -2.20
CA ALA A 217 -26.37 -21.04 -2.73
C ALA A 217 -27.59 -21.59 -3.46
N GLN A 218 -27.41 -22.64 -4.30
CA GLN A 218 -28.50 -23.30 -5.01
C GLN A 218 -29.53 -23.94 -4.05
N ASN A 219 -29.04 -24.58 -2.97
CA ASN A 219 -29.92 -25.14 -1.94
C ASN A 219 -30.78 -24.07 -1.26
N TRP A 220 -30.23 -22.87 -1.05
CA TRP A 220 -30.99 -21.75 -0.49
C TRP A 220 -31.98 -21.15 -1.51
N LEU A 221 -31.55 -20.97 -2.77
CA LEU A 221 -32.39 -20.45 -3.86
C LEU A 221 -33.59 -21.34 -4.17
N ALA A 222 -33.47 -22.64 -3.90
CA ALA A 222 -34.59 -23.60 -4.04
C ALA A 222 -35.81 -23.22 -3.17
N HIS A 223 -35.62 -22.57 -2.03
CA HIS A 223 -36.73 -22.04 -1.21
C HIS A 223 -37.53 -20.92 -1.90
N ALA A 224 -36.97 -20.33 -2.96
CA ALA A 224 -37.63 -19.32 -3.79
C ALA A 224 -38.00 -19.84 -5.18
N ASP A 225 -37.92 -21.16 -5.41
CA ASP A 225 -38.12 -21.80 -6.73
C ASP A 225 -37.24 -21.17 -7.83
N ARG A 226 -35.96 -20.87 -7.49
CA ARG A 226 -34.99 -20.23 -8.39
C ARG A 226 -33.81 -21.14 -8.65
N ASP A 227 -33.31 -21.08 -9.89
CA ASP A 227 -32.11 -21.78 -10.34
C ASP A 227 -30.95 -20.79 -10.50
N LEU A 228 -29.81 -21.08 -9.86
CA LEU A 228 -28.63 -20.22 -9.84
C LEU A 228 -28.03 -20.03 -11.24
N ALA A 229 -28.00 -21.07 -12.07
CA ALA A 229 -27.43 -21.00 -13.42
C ALA A 229 -28.29 -20.14 -14.34
N ALA A 230 -29.61 -20.26 -14.23
CA ALA A 230 -30.55 -19.45 -15.00
C ALA A 230 -30.45 -17.97 -14.60
N LEU A 231 -30.39 -17.68 -13.29
CA LEU A 231 -30.21 -16.32 -12.78
C LEU A 231 -28.87 -15.71 -13.25
N HIS A 232 -27.79 -16.48 -13.18
CA HIS A 232 -26.47 -16.02 -13.62
C HIS A 232 -26.47 -15.68 -15.11
N THR A 233 -27.05 -16.55 -15.95
CA THR A 233 -27.16 -16.33 -17.40
C THR A 233 -28.00 -15.10 -17.75
N GLU A 234 -29.06 -14.83 -16.99
CA GLU A 234 -29.87 -13.63 -17.18
C GLU A 234 -29.09 -12.35 -16.81
N LEU A 235 -28.41 -12.37 -15.69
CA LEU A 235 -27.62 -11.24 -15.15
C LEU A 235 -26.40 -10.91 -16.00
N ASP A 236 -25.78 -11.91 -16.65
CA ASP A 236 -24.62 -11.73 -17.52
C ASP A 236 -24.89 -10.79 -18.71
N ARG A 237 -26.16 -10.63 -19.12
CA ARG A 237 -26.57 -9.68 -20.17
C ARG A 237 -26.33 -8.21 -19.79
N GLY A 238 -26.01 -7.92 -18.52
CA GLY A 238 -25.71 -6.57 -18.05
C GLY A 238 -26.93 -5.67 -17.92
N GLN A 239 -28.15 -6.23 -17.93
CA GLN A 239 -29.39 -5.51 -17.68
C GLN A 239 -29.80 -5.65 -16.21
N PRO A 240 -30.48 -4.63 -15.63
CA PRO A 240 -31.01 -4.75 -14.28
C PRO A 240 -32.05 -5.89 -14.19
N VAL A 241 -31.82 -6.83 -13.28
CA VAL A 241 -32.75 -7.90 -12.94
C VAL A 241 -33.24 -7.64 -11.52
N ALA A 242 -34.56 -7.71 -11.33
CA ALA A 242 -35.14 -7.46 -10.01
C ALA A 242 -34.68 -8.52 -9.00
N GLY A 243 -34.10 -8.06 -7.88
CA GLY A 243 -33.78 -8.92 -6.75
C GLY A 243 -35.05 -9.42 -6.04
N PHE A 244 -34.90 -10.42 -5.19
CA PHE A 244 -36.02 -11.03 -4.47
C PHE A 244 -35.59 -11.56 -3.10
N GLU A 245 -36.55 -11.75 -2.20
CA GLU A 245 -36.35 -12.37 -0.90
C GLU A 245 -36.48 -13.90 -1.01
N ILE A 246 -35.57 -14.63 -0.37
CA ILE A 246 -35.65 -16.09 -0.20
C ILE A 246 -36.53 -16.36 1.01
N LYS A 247 -37.82 -16.45 0.77
CA LYS A 247 -38.84 -16.55 1.81
C LYS A 247 -38.69 -17.80 2.67
N GLY A 248 -38.99 -17.66 3.95
CA GLY A 248 -38.99 -18.77 4.89
C GLY A 248 -37.60 -19.23 5.35
N LEU A 249 -36.53 -18.64 4.85
CA LEU A 249 -35.17 -18.98 5.24
C LEU A 249 -34.50 -17.79 5.95
N SER A 250 -33.93 -18.06 7.13
CA SER A 250 -33.10 -17.10 7.88
C SER A 250 -31.72 -17.69 8.14
N LEU A 251 -30.69 -16.84 8.14
CA LEU A 251 -29.30 -17.23 8.31
C LEU A 251 -28.69 -16.55 9.53
N ALA A 252 -28.13 -17.35 10.45
CA ALA A 252 -27.28 -16.91 11.55
C ALA A 252 -25.83 -17.31 11.27
N ALA A 253 -24.89 -16.48 11.69
CA ALA A 253 -23.46 -16.77 11.53
C ALA A 253 -22.67 -16.35 12.77
N THR A 254 -21.55 -17.03 13.02
CA THR A 254 -20.45 -16.51 13.83
C THR A 254 -19.24 -16.42 12.93
N VAL A 255 -18.66 -15.23 12.83
CA VAL A 255 -17.44 -14.97 12.05
C VAL A 255 -16.28 -14.78 13.02
N ASP A 256 -15.29 -15.64 12.87
CA ASP A 256 -14.08 -15.66 13.70
C ASP A 256 -12.85 -15.77 12.80
N ILE A 257 -12.10 -14.66 12.70
CA ILE A 257 -10.85 -14.56 11.94
C ILE A 257 -9.76 -14.13 12.90
N THR A 258 -8.66 -14.85 12.92
CA THR A 258 -7.49 -14.53 13.72
C THR A 258 -6.45 -13.84 12.84
N GLN A 259 -5.76 -12.85 13.40
CA GLN A 259 -4.65 -12.17 12.73
C GLN A 259 -3.34 -12.86 13.08
N GLU A 260 -2.54 -13.17 12.07
CA GLU A 260 -1.17 -13.59 12.26
C GLU A 260 -0.29 -12.36 12.43
N MET A 261 0.21 -12.14 13.63
CA MET A 261 1.12 -11.04 13.92
C MET A 261 2.55 -11.48 13.71
N ARG A 262 3.33 -10.71 12.93
CA ARG A 262 4.77 -10.88 12.77
C ARG A 262 5.52 -9.63 13.16
N THR A 263 6.83 -9.78 13.40
CA THR A 263 7.74 -8.68 13.69
C THR A 263 8.74 -8.57 12.56
N GLY A 264 8.65 -7.51 11.79
CA GLY A 264 9.69 -7.09 10.85
C GLY A 264 10.67 -6.13 11.52
N ARG A 265 11.78 -5.82 10.86
CA ARG A 265 12.76 -4.88 11.40
C ARG A 265 13.50 -4.11 10.33
N ASN A 266 13.58 -2.79 10.50
CA ASN A 266 14.50 -1.95 9.74
C ASN A 266 15.93 -2.14 10.24
N VAL A 267 16.90 -1.84 9.37
CA VAL A 267 18.29 -1.65 9.76
C VAL A 267 18.66 -0.19 9.56
N VAL A 268 19.13 0.46 10.63
CA VAL A 268 19.47 1.89 10.61
C VAL A 268 20.89 2.09 11.13
N ALA A 269 21.69 2.77 10.34
CA ALA A 269 23.08 3.11 10.66
C ALA A 269 23.33 4.61 10.43
N VAL A 270 24.31 5.17 11.14
CA VAL A 270 24.62 6.60 11.04
C VAL A 270 26.11 6.82 10.84
N LEU A 271 26.44 7.56 9.80
CA LEU A 271 27.76 8.16 9.64
C LEU A 271 27.75 9.56 10.26
N ARG A 272 28.44 9.69 11.40
CA ARG A 272 28.39 10.89 12.21
C ARG A 272 29.25 12.02 11.64
N ALA A 273 28.67 13.21 11.52
CA ALA A 273 29.44 14.42 11.27
C ALA A 273 30.30 14.79 12.49
N PRO A 274 31.50 15.36 12.30
CA PRO A 274 32.31 15.87 13.38
C PRO A 274 31.63 17.08 14.06
N LEU A 275 31.75 17.17 15.38
CA LEU A 275 31.34 18.36 16.14
C LEU A 275 32.53 19.31 16.35
N ALA A 276 32.22 20.57 16.68
CA ALA A 276 33.24 21.51 17.07
C ALA A 276 34.06 20.96 18.26
N PRO A 277 35.39 21.21 18.31
CA PRO A 277 36.25 20.77 19.43
C PRO A 277 35.67 21.20 20.77
N GLY A 278 35.53 20.23 21.70
CA GLY A 278 35.01 20.51 23.06
C GLY A 278 33.47 20.54 23.17
N ALA A 279 32.74 20.42 22.10
CA ALA A 279 31.28 20.31 22.15
C ALA A 279 30.84 18.92 22.66
N ASN A 280 29.93 18.89 23.63
CA ASN A 280 29.26 17.66 24.01
C ASN A 280 28.34 17.24 22.87
N ARG A 281 28.41 15.96 22.45
CA ARG A 281 27.54 15.46 21.39
C ARG A 281 26.09 15.37 21.91
N PRO A 282 25.14 16.13 21.32
CA PRO A 282 23.73 15.93 21.62
C PRO A 282 23.28 14.57 21.07
N ALA A 283 22.13 14.10 21.50
CA ALA A 283 21.53 12.84 21.00
C ALA A 283 21.36 12.89 19.47
N THR A 284 20.98 14.05 18.94
CA THR A 284 20.88 14.35 17.50
C THR A 284 21.87 15.44 17.11
N HIS A 285 22.40 15.39 15.87
CA HIS A 285 23.22 16.47 15.34
C HIS A 285 22.35 17.74 15.20
N PRO A 286 22.90 18.96 15.47
CA PRO A 286 22.13 20.20 15.35
C PRO A 286 21.66 20.50 13.92
N GLU A 287 22.40 20.02 12.91
CA GLU A 287 22.01 20.16 11.51
C GLU A 287 21.10 18.98 11.06
N PRO A 288 20.09 19.24 10.21
CA PRO A 288 19.21 18.19 9.69
C PRO A 288 19.98 17.09 8.96
N ALA A 289 19.69 15.82 9.24
CA ALA A 289 20.41 14.68 8.68
C ALA A 289 20.03 14.41 7.21
N VAL A 290 20.94 13.79 6.46
CA VAL A 290 20.63 13.20 5.15
C VAL A 290 20.21 11.76 5.36
N LEU A 291 19.12 11.33 4.74
CA LEU A 291 18.65 9.95 4.74
C LEU A 291 18.92 9.32 3.37
N VAL A 292 19.58 8.16 3.35
CA VAL A 292 19.80 7.33 2.17
C VAL A 292 19.23 5.95 2.47
N GLY A 293 18.25 5.50 1.69
CA GLY A 293 17.54 4.26 1.99
C GLY A 293 17.21 3.41 0.76
N ALA A 294 16.86 2.16 1.03
CA ALA A 294 16.29 1.19 0.11
C ALA A 294 15.51 0.16 0.92
N HIS A 295 14.49 -0.48 0.36
CA HIS A 295 13.89 -1.60 1.05
C HIS A 295 14.72 -2.87 0.86
N ILE A 296 14.71 -3.74 1.88
CA ILE A 296 15.47 -4.98 1.93
C ILE A 296 14.59 -6.22 1.82
N ASP A 297 13.31 -6.08 2.12
CA ASP A 297 12.32 -7.15 2.01
C ASP A 297 11.94 -7.45 0.56
N HIS A 298 11.27 -8.58 0.35
CA HIS A 298 10.62 -8.95 -0.89
C HIS A 298 9.50 -9.98 -0.62
N LEU A 299 9.00 -10.67 -1.64
CA LEU A 299 7.75 -11.42 -1.61
C LEU A 299 7.84 -12.85 -1.04
N GLY A 300 9.01 -13.37 -0.73
CA GLY A 300 9.16 -14.73 -0.20
C GLY A 300 8.83 -15.83 -1.21
N ARG A 301 8.35 -16.97 -0.72
CA ARG A 301 7.90 -18.09 -1.56
C ARG A 301 6.45 -17.98 -2.01
N GLU A 302 5.63 -17.35 -1.20
CA GLU A 302 4.18 -17.30 -1.45
C GLU A 302 3.78 -16.14 -2.38
N GLY A 303 4.64 -15.14 -2.51
CA GLY A 303 4.45 -14.00 -3.39
C GLY A 303 3.29 -13.06 -3.02
N GLY A 304 2.43 -13.47 -2.10
CA GLY A 304 1.27 -12.68 -1.67
C GLY A 304 0.37 -12.23 -2.83
N GLY A 305 -0.40 -11.18 -2.59
CA GLY A 305 -1.28 -10.57 -3.60
C GLY A 305 -0.54 -9.79 -4.70
N ASN A 306 0.76 -9.51 -4.51
CA ASN A 306 1.58 -8.70 -5.42
C ASN A 306 2.38 -9.57 -6.42
N SER A 307 2.43 -10.89 -6.25
CA SER A 307 3.16 -11.79 -7.15
C SER A 307 2.60 -11.78 -8.56
N ARG A 308 3.50 -11.77 -9.54
CA ARG A 308 3.23 -11.96 -10.96
C ARG A 308 3.71 -13.30 -11.49
N ALA A 309 3.99 -14.24 -10.57
CA ALA A 309 4.37 -15.61 -10.90
C ALA A 309 3.27 -16.30 -11.74
N THR A 310 3.68 -17.07 -12.72
CA THR A 310 2.79 -17.93 -13.49
C THR A 310 2.37 -19.14 -12.67
N ASP A 311 1.34 -19.88 -13.11
CA ASP A 311 0.93 -21.13 -12.46
C ASP A 311 2.08 -22.16 -12.32
N ALA A 312 3.05 -22.13 -13.23
CA ALA A 312 4.23 -23.00 -13.21
C ALA A 312 5.29 -22.57 -12.18
N GLU A 313 5.33 -21.29 -11.84
CA GLU A 313 6.29 -20.69 -10.89
C GLU A 313 5.72 -20.61 -9.47
N LYS A 314 4.51 -21.08 -9.26
CA LYS A 314 3.82 -20.97 -7.98
C LYS A 314 4.53 -21.75 -6.88
N GLY A 315 4.84 -21.07 -5.77
CA GLY A 315 5.58 -21.63 -4.62
C GLY A 315 7.10 -21.57 -4.78
N GLU A 316 7.61 -21.03 -5.89
CA GLU A 316 9.04 -20.75 -6.04
C GLU A 316 9.44 -19.49 -5.26
N ILE A 317 10.75 -19.39 -4.96
CA ILE A 317 11.29 -18.21 -4.27
C ILE A 317 11.27 -17.01 -5.20
N HIS A 318 10.67 -15.90 -4.75
CA HIS A 318 10.83 -14.59 -5.38
C HIS A 318 12.15 -14.00 -4.89
N PHE A 319 13.20 -14.11 -5.69
CA PHE A 319 14.56 -13.72 -5.29
C PHE A 319 14.72 -12.20 -5.11
N GLY A 320 14.00 -11.39 -5.88
CA GLY A 320 14.04 -9.93 -5.78
C GLY A 320 15.46 -9.38 -5.91
N ALA A 321 16.16 -9.76 -7.00
CA ALA A 321 17.53 -9.32 -7.20
C ALA A 321 17.60 -7.85 -7.63
N ASP A 322 16.72 -7.42 -8.54
CA ASP A 322 16.57 -6.01 -8.84
C ASP A 322 15.66 -5.33 -7.81
N ASP A 323 14.57 -6.00 -7.46
CA ASP A 323 13.56 -5.53 -6.50
C ASP A 323 13.70 -6.27 -5.13
N ASN A 324 14.42 -5.73 -4.08
CA ASN A 324 15.27 -4.56 -4.20
C ASN A 324 16.64 -4.83 -3.57
N ALA A 325 17.21 -6.03 -3.86
CA ALA A 325 18.59 -6.29 -3.44
C ALA A 325 19.58 -5.33 -4.12
N SER A 326 19.25 -4.86 -5.34
CA SER A 326 20.09 -3.91 -6.09
C SER A 326 20.17 -2.55 -5.38
N GLY A 327 19.04 -1.99 -4.95
CA GLY A 327 18.99 -0.73 -4.21
C GLY A 327 19.65 -0.85 -2.83
N THR A 328 19.38 -1.94 -2.11
CA THR A 328 20.03 -2.23 -0.80
C THR A 328 21.55 -2.31 -0.95
N ALA A 329 22.07 -3.01 -1.96
CA ALA A 329 23.50 -3.07 -2.23
C ALA A 329 24.07 -1.67 -2.58
N GLY A 330 23.31 -0.86 -3.32
CA GLY A 330 23.67 0.52 -3.60
C GLY A 330 23.80 1.38 -2.33
N VAL A 331 22.92 1.19 -1.35
CA VAL A 331 23.01 1.87 -0.04
C VAL A 331 24.29 1.44 0.70
N PHE A 332 24.66 0.15 0.67
CA PHE A 332 25.92 -0.32 1.28
C PHE A 332 27.13 0.33 0.65
N GLU A 333 27.20 0.36 -0.68
CA GLU A 333 28.32 0.95 -1.41
C GLU A 333 28.47 2.46 -1.12
N ILE A 334 27.36 3.21 -1.07
CA ILE A 334 27.40 4.63 -0.71
C ILE A 334 27.91 4.79 0.74
N ALA A 335 27.43 3.95 1.66
CA ALA A 335 27.83 3.99 3.06
C ALA A 335 29.31 3.70 3.24
N GLN A 336 29.82 2.64 2.61
CA GLN A 336 31.23 2.24 2.64
C GLN A 336 32.13 3.33 2.06
N TRP A 337 31.76 3.84 0.89
CA TRP A 337 32.51 4.89 0.22
C TRP A 337 32.56 6.18 1.06
N MET A 338 31.45 6.67 1.58
CA MET A 338 31.41 7.88 2.39
C MET A 338 32.17 7.74 3.69
N ALA A 339 32.06 6.60 4.36
CA ALA A 339 32.81 6.31 5.59
C ALA A 339 34.32 6.29 5.34
N ALA A 340 34.77 5.66 4.26
CA ALA A 340 36.17 5.59 3.89
C ALA A 340 36.73 6.97 3.48
N GLU A 341 35.97 7.78 2.76
CA GLU A 341 36.34 9.16 2.40
C GLU A 341 36.45 10.06 3.65
N GLN A 342 35.54 9.90 4.61
CA GLN A 342 35.61 10.63 5.88
C GLN A 342 36.81 10.18 6.70
N ALA A 343 37.05 8.87 6.85
CA ALA A 343 38.22 8.35 7.59
C ALA A 343 39.56 8.80 6.99
N ALA A 344 39.59 8.97 5.66
CA ALA A 344 40.78 9.48 4.95
C ALA A 344 40.91 11.02 4.97
N GLY A 345 40.00 11.73 5.64
CA GLY A 345 40.01 13.19 5.74
C GLY A 345 39.64 13.93 4.43
N ARG A 346 39.07 13.24 3.45
CA ARG A 346 38.65 13.83 2.18
C ARG A 346 37.17 14.22 2.14
N LEU A 347 36.39 13.77 3.14
CA LEU A 347 34.98 14.12 3.29
C LEU A 347 34.76 14.81 4.64
N ALA A 348 34.43 16.10 4.58
CA ALA A 348 34.09 16.90 5.75
C ALA A 348 32.55 17.04 5.84
N LEU A 349 31.92 16.15 6.59
CA LEU A 349 30.47 16.19 6.81
C LEU A 349 30.07 17.38 7.67
N LYS A 350 29.01 18.09 7.29
CA LYS A 350 28.35 19.15 8.09
C LYS A 350 27.16 18.61 8.86
N ARG A 351 26.58 17.49 8.43
CA ARG A 351 25.42 16.84 9.04
C ARG A 351 25.56 15.34 9.01
N ASP A 352 24.90 14.65 9.91
CA ASP A 352 24.88 13.20 9.96
C ASP A 352 24.26 12.63 8.69
N VAL A 353 24.73 11.46 8.24
CA VAL A 353 24.11 10.69 7.17
C VAL A 353 23.54 9.41 7.76
N ILE A 354 22.24 9.24 7.65
CA ILE A 354 21.50 8.06 8.06
C ILE A 354 21.39 7.13 6.86
N PHE A 355 21.82 5.89 7.01
CA PHE A 355 21.64 4.81 6.04
C PHE A 355 20.61 3.84 6.58
N ALA A 356 19.62 3.50 5.76
CA ALA A 356 18.53 2.66 6.21
C ALA A 356 18.16 1.59 5.17
N CYS A 357 17.90 0.37 5.67
CA CYS A 357 17.28 -0.69 4.90
C CYS A 357 15.91 -0.96 5.50
N TRP A 358 14.86 -0.68 4.73
CA TRP A 358 13.49 -0.79 5.18
C TRP A 358 12.96 -2.20 5.01
N SER A 359 12.15 -2.68 5.95
CA SER A 359 11.39 -3.91 5.80
C SER A 359 9.90 -3.60 5.65
N GLY A 360 9.17 -4.44 4.91
CA GLY A 360 7.73 -4.30 4.72
C GLY A 360 7.32 -3.18 3.74
N GLU A 361 8.17 -2.83 2.79
CA GLU A 361 7.83 -1.95 1.67
C GLU A 361 6.72 -2.60 0.84
N GLU A 362 6.93 -3.85 0.43
CA GLU A 362 6.03 -4.69 -0.37
C GLU A 362 4.66 -4.95 0.28
N THR A 363 4.58 -4.78 1.58
CA THR A 363 3.35 -4.91 2.39
C THR A 363 2.75 -3.56 2.78
N GLY A 364 3.18 -2.47 2.14
CA GLY A 364 2.59 -1.14 2.29
C GLY A 364 3.46 -0.13 3.04
N LEU A 365 4.76 -0.09 2.76
CA LEU A 365 5.71 0.90 3.29
C LEU A 365 5.83 0.87 4.83
N LEU A 366 5.67 -0.31 5.44
CA LEU A 366 5.54 -0.43 6.90
C LEU A 366 6.76 0.09 7.64
N GLY A 367 7.96 -0.32 7.22
CA GLY A 367 9.21 0.03 7.88
C GLY A 367 9.58 1.50 7.76
N SER A 368 9.53 2.06 6.57
CA SER A 368 9.84 3.49 6.37
C SER A 368 8.82 4.39 7.07
N THR A 369 7.53 4.00 7.08
CA THR A 369 6.49 4.71 7.84
C THR A 369 6.72 4.64 9.34
N HIS A 370 7.07 3.44 9.85
CA HIS A 370 7.41 3.26 11.27
C HIS A 370 8.60 4.15 11.67
N PHE A 371 9.67 4.16 10.87
CA PHE A 371 10.83 5.01 11.10
C PHE A 371 10.44 6.50 11.09
N ALA A 372 9.70 6.96 10.10
CA ALA A 372 9.28 8.35 9.99
C ALA A 372 8.43 8.80 11.20
N LYS A 373 7.51 7.95 11.67
CA LYS A 373 6.70 8.18 12.88
C LYS A 373 7.55 8.23 14.14
N SER A 374 8.45 7.27 14.33
CA SER A 374 9.35 7.21 15.49
C SER A 374 10.26 8.43 15.54
N LEU A 375 10.87 8.80 14.41
CA LEU A 375 11.73 9.98 14.31
C LEU A 375 10.98 11.28 14.59
N ALA A 376 9.74 11.41 14.10
CA ALA A 376 8.88 12.55 14.37
C ALA A 376 8.49 12.64 15.85
N LYS A 377 8.14 11.52 16.47
CA LYS A 377 7.82 11.43 17.89
C LYS A 377 9.03 11.81 18.77
N GLU A 378 10.21 11.29 18.46
CA GLU A 378 11.45 11.58 19.20
C GLU A 378 11.89 13.03 19.07
N SER A 379 11.81 13.61 17.87
CA SER A 379 12.32 14.95 17.58
C SER A 379 11.32 16.07 17.87
N LYS A 380 10.03 15.83 17.74
CA LYS A 380 8.96 16.84 17.83
C LYS A 380 7.88 16.50 18.88
N GLY A 381 7.92 15.31 19.51
CA GLY A 381 6.93 14.86 20.48
C GLY A 381 5.59 14.37 19.89
N ASP A 382 5.45 14.37 18.58
CA ASP A 382 4.24 13.94 17.86
C ASP A 382 4.64 13.06 16.66
N GLU A 383 4.13 11.84 16.59
CA GLU A 383 4.41 10.89 15.50
C GLU A 383 3.97 11.37 14.12
N ASN A 384 3.04 12.31 14.06
CA ASN A 384 2.51 12.90 12.83
C ASN A 384 3.16 14.23 12.46
N ALA A 385 4.11 14.72 13.27
CA ALA A 385 4.79 15.97 13.00
C ALA A 385 5.58 15.95 11.69
N LYS A 386 5.77 17.13 11.12
CA LYS A 386 6.69 17.32 10.01
C LYS A 386 8.13 17.03 10.44
N LEU A 387 8.92 16.52 9.51
CA LEU A 387 10.34 16.22 9.68
C LEU A 387 11.26 17.32 9.08
N ASP A 388 10.67 18.43 8.68
CA ASP A 388 11.40 19.64 8.30
C ASP A 388 12.30 20.09 9.46
N GLY A 389 13.55 20.41 9.17
CA GLY A 389 14.56 20.71 10.21
C GLY A 389 15.10 19.47 10.97
N VAL A 390 14.60 18.28 10.70
CA VAL A 390 15.13 16.99 11.21
C VAL A 390 15.88 16.25 10.10
N LEU A 391 15.26 16.16 8.92
CA LEU A 391 15.87 15.61 7.72
C LEU A 391 16.07 16.70 6.67
N ALA A 392 17.27 16.78 6.12
CA ALA A 392 17.62 17.69 5.03
C ALA A 392 17.10 17.17 3.68
N ALA A 393 17.13 15.86 3.50
CA ALA A 393 16.62 15.17 2.32
C ALA A 393 16.51 13.66 2.58
N CYS A 394 15.67 12.99 1.77
CA CYS A 394 15.62 11.53 1.66
C CYS A 394 15.95 11.12 0.22
N LEU A 395 16.99 10.32 0.05
CA LEU A 395 17.39 9.70 -1.20
C LEU A 395 17.06 8.21 -1.12
N ASN A 396 16.33 7.69 -2.10
CA ASN A 396 15.92 6.29 -2.16
C ASN A 396 16.46 5.62 -3.41
N LEU A 397 16.84 4.35 -3.29
CA LEU A 397 17.29 3.51 -4.38
C LEU A 397 16.33 2.32 -4.49
N ASP A 398 15.63 2.23 -5.61
CA ASP A 398 14.62 1.21 -5.80
C ASP A 398 14.68 0.67 -7.22
N MET A 399 15.01 -0.63 -7.36
CA MET A 399 15.23 -1.29 -8.66
C MET A 399 16.26 -0.55 -9.53
N ILE A 400 17.52 -0.54 -9.11
CA ILE A 400 18.59 0.16 -9.82
C ILE A 400 19.48 -0.76 -10.70
N GLY A 401 19.15 -2.04 -10.76
CA GLY A 401 19.98 -3.08 -11.39
C GLY A 401 19.66 -3.37 -12.87
N ARG A 402 18.64 -2.78 -13.46
CA ARG A 402 18.25 -3.05 -14.86
C ARG A 402 18.43 -1.84 -15.78
N LEU A 403 19.48 -1.06 -15.55
CA LEU A 403 19.77 0.08 -16.40
C LEU A 403 19.99 -0.34 -17.87
N ASN A 404 19.04 0.04 -18.73
CA ASN A 404 19.10 -0.22 -20.16
C ASN A 404 19.40 1.07 -20.96
N SER A 405 18.43 2.01 -20.97
CA SER A 405 18.53 3.22 -21.81
C SER A 405 18.67 4.51 -21.00
N SER A 406 17.99 4.61 -19.87
CA SER A 406 17.99 5.80 -19.02
C SER A 406 17.73 5.46 -17.57
N LEU A 407 18.30 6.24 -16.67
CA LEU A 407 17.94 6.27 -15.25
C LEU A 407 16.75 7.21 -15.07
N VAL A 408 15.70 6.74 -14.43
CA VAL A 408 14.58 7.58 -14.01
C VAL A 408 14.89 8.13 -12.61
N LEU A 409 14.87 9.45 -12.47
CA LEU A 409 14.94 10.13 -11.18
C LEU A 409 13.57 10.76 -10.90
N GLN A 410 12.94 10.38 -9.80
CA GLN A 410 11.60 10.82 -9.37
C GLN A 410 11.69 11.73 -8.16
N GLY A 411 10.67 12.56 -7.93
CA GLY A 411 10.61 13.45 -6.77
C GLY A 411 11.27 14.82 -6.99
N LEU A 412 11.65 15.17 -8.22
CA LEU A 412 12.31 16.47 -8.50
C LEU A 412 11.42 17.66 -8.11
N GLY A 413 10.08 17.50 -8.13
CA GLY A 413 9.13 18.53 -7.72
C GLY A 413 9.24 18.91 -6.25
N SER A 414 9.89 18.11 -5.42
CA SER A 414 10.07 18.35 -3.99
C SER A 414 11.06 19.47 -3.65
N SER A 415 11.96 19.85 -4.59
CA SER A 415 12.90 20.96 -4.39
C SER A 415 13.52 21.42 -5.71
N ASP A 416 13.66 22.73 -5.88
CA ASP A 416 14.36 23.32 -7.04
C ASP A 416 15.90 23.08 -6.99
N TRP A 417 16.42 22.61 -5.85
CA TRP A 417 17.83 22.28 -5.65
C TRP A 417 18.30 21.07 -6.48
N TRP A 418 17.39 20.13 -6.80
CA TRP A 418 17.74 18.84 -7.41
C TRP A 418 18.33 18.98 -8.81
N LYS A 419 17.62 19.64 -9.72
CA LYS A 419 17.97 19.64 -11.14
C LYS A 419 19.40 20.12 -11.41
N PRO A 420 19.86 21.29 -10.91
CA PRO A 420 21.24 21.76 -11.14
C PRO A 420 22.30 20.80 -10.56
N ARG A 421 21.98 20.12 -9.44
CA ARG A 421 22.91 19.18 -8.80
C ARG A 421 23.02 17.89 -9.57
N ILE A 422 21.89 17.33 -9.98
CA ILE A 422 21.84 16.13 -10.81
C ILE A 422 22.65 16.36 -12.09
N GLU A 423 22.39 17.44 -12.81
CA GLU A 423 23.13 17.78 -14.04
C GLU A 423 24.64 17.89 -13.79
N LYS A 424 25.06 18.63 -12.75
CA LYS A 424 26.47 18.77 -12.37
C LYS A 424 27.11 17.41 -12.02
N ARG A 425 26.43 16.57 -11.23
CA ARG A 425 26.98 15.28 -10.75
C ARG A 425 26.91 14.18 -11.80
N ASN A 426 26.05 14.33 -12.78
CA ASN A 426 26.01 13.41 -13.92
C ASN A 426 27.12 13.63 -14.93
N VAL A 427 27.77 14.80 -15.00
CA VAL A 427 28.88 15.06 -15.94
C VAL A 427 29.98 13.99 -15.88
N PRO A 428 30.51 13.60 -14.69
CA PRO A 428 31.53 12.55 -14.62
C PRO A 428 30.98 11.12 -14.71
N VAL A 429 29.66 10.93 -14.62
CA VAL A 429 29.01 9.60 -14.64
C VAL A 429 28.52 9.28 -16.06
N GLY A 430 27.90 10.24 -16.73
CA GLY A 430 27.52 10.16 -18.14
C GLY A 430 26.23 9.34 -18.40
N LEU A 431 25.30 9.27 -17.43
CA LEU A 431 24.02 8.56 -17.60
C LEU A 431 23.03 9.37 -18.44
N ASN A 432 22.23 8.68 -19.25
CA ASN A 432 21.01 9.25 -19.78
C ASN A 432 19.98 9.32 -18.64
N LEU A 433 19.36 10.49 -18.46
CA LEU A 433 18.44 10.73 -17.35
C LEU A 433 17.03 11.03 -17.85
N THR A 434 16.04 10.43 -17.22
CA THR A 434 14.63 10.80 -17.30
C THR A 434 14.23 11.44 -15.97
N LEU A 435 13.96 12.74 -15.98
CA LEU A 435 13.66 13.51 -14.77
C LEU A 435 12.15 13.65 -14.60
N GLN A 436 11.62 13.15 -13.47
CA GLN A 436 10.19 13.18 -13.13
C GLN A 436 9.95 14.01 -11.89
N SER A 437 8.98 14.92 -11.97
CA SER A 437 8.64 15.82 -10.85
C SER A 437 7.70 15.18 -9.83
N ASP A 438 7.04 14.07 -10.15
CA ASP A 438 6.10 13.39 -9.25
C ASP A 438 6.78 13.00 -7.92
N CYS A 439 6.14 13.39 -6.81
CA CYS A 439 6.61 13.15 -5.45
C CYS A 439 5.78 12.09 -4.71
N TYR A 440 4.82 11.46 -5.38
CA TYR A 440 3.91 10.47 -4.82
C TYR A 440 4.04 9.09 -5.47
N ALA A 441 5.20 8.80 -6.07
CA ALA A 441 5.48 7.44 -6.53
C ALA A 441 5.37 6.45 -5.34
N PRO A 442 4.81 5.24 -5.55
CA PRO A 442 4.62 4.25 -4.49
C PRO A 442 5.97 3.61 -4.09
N THR A 443 6.79 4.35 -3.36
CA THR A 443 8.10 3.96 -2.83
C THR A 443 8.25 4.50 -1.42
N ASP A 444 9.28 4.10 -0.67
CA ASP A 444 9.57 4.56 0.69
C ASP A 444 9.64 6.09 0.84
N THR A 445 9.93 6.83 -0.24
CA THR A 445 9.94 8.31 -0.24
C THR A 445 8.59 8.91 0.15
N THR A 446 7.48 8.17 -0.08
CA THR A 446 6.12 8.59 0.28
C THR A 446 5.93 8.71 1.80
N SER A 447 6.72 8.02 2.60
CA SER A 447 6.73 8.17 4.06
C SER A 447 7.32 9.50 4.52
N PHE A 448 8.12 10.18 3.71
CA PHE A 448 8.90 11.38 4.07
C PHE A 448 8.40 12.65 3.39
N TYR A 449 8.05 12.60 2.10
CA TYR A 449 7.65 13.80 1.34
C TYR A 449 6.48 14.57 1.97
N PRO A 450 5.36 13.95 2.39
CA PRO A 450 4.24 14.66 3.02
C PRO A 450 4.61 15.28 4.38
N ARG A 451 5.72 14.84 4.97
CA ARG A 451 6.28 15.36 6.23
C ARG A 451 7.24 16.54 6.04
N GLY A 452 7.31 17.10 4.82
CA GLY A 452 8.14 18.28 4.53
C GLY A 452 9.61 17.96 4.25
N VAL A 453 9.92 16.73 3.84
CA VAL A 453 11.28 16.32 3.47
C VAL A 453 11.43 16.31 1.94
N PRO A 454 12.42 17.00 1.37
CA PRO A 454 12.77 16.86 -0.05
C PRO A 454 13.21 15.44 -0.36
N ILE A 455 12.73 14.88 -1.47
CA ILE A 455 12.98 13.48 -1.85
C ILE A 455 13.61 13.36 -3.23
N LEU A 456 14.38 12.29 -3.42
CA LEU A 456 14.85 11.87 -4.73
C LEU A 456 14.90 10.34 -4.78
N ASN A 457 14.20 9.73 -5.75
CA ASN A 457 14.20 8.28 -5.96
C ASN A 457 14.89 7.92 -7.26
N ALA A 458 15.78 6.93 -7.23
CA ALA A 458 16.45 6.37 -8.39
C ALA A 458 15.80 5.05 -8.79
N PHE A 459 15.44 4.90 -10.08
CA PHE A 459 14.71 3.77 -10.61
C PHE A 459 15.13 3.48 -12.07
N THR A 460 15.39 2.23 -12.42
CA THR A 460 15.83 1.87 -13.79
C THR A 460 14.70 1.38 -14.70
N GLY A 461 13.46 1.36 -14.21
CA GLY A 461 12.28 0.98 -14.98
C GLY A 461 11.78 -0.42 -14.63
N ASN A 462 10.51 -0.68 -14.97
CA ASN A 462 9.92 -2.00 -14.85
C ASN A 462 10.48 -2.96 -15.91
N HIS A 463 10.52 -4.24 -15.57
CA HIS A 463 10.94 -5.31 -16.46
C HIS A 463 10.01 -6.54 -16.31
N ASP A 464 10.13 -7.51 -17.22
CA ASP A 464 9.23 -8.68 -17.25
C ASP A 464 9.39 -9.61 -16.04
N ASP A 465 10.51 -9.54 -15.34
CA ASP A 465 10.80 -10.34 -14.15
C ASP A 465 10.27 -9.70 -12.85
N TYR A 466 9.75 -8.48 -12.90
CA TYR A 466 9.23 -7.75 -11.74
C TYR A 466 8.17 -8.55 -10.99
N HIS A 467 8.35 -8.75 -9.68
CA HIS A 467 7.51 -9.56 -8.80
C HIS A 467 7.38 -11.02 -9.24
N ARG A 468 8.44 -11.57 -9.84
CA ARG A 468 8.49 -12.97 -10.27
C ARG A 468 9.71 -13.69 -9.71
N PRO A 469 9.65 -15.03 -9.55
CA PRO A 469 10.81 -15.85 -9.18
C PRO A 469 12.01 -15.69 -10.12
N THR A 470 11.77 -15.21 -11.33
CA THR A 470 12.79 -15.02 -12.36
C THR A 470 13.62 -13.74 -12.21
N ASP A 471 13.35 -12.90 -11.19
CA ASP A 471 14.22 -11.75 -10.87
C ASP A 471 15.46 -12.19 -10.09
N THR A 472 16.46 -12.64 -10.81
CA THR A 472 17.68 -13.30 -10.30
C THR A 472 18.93 -12.46 -10.50
N SER A 473 19.97 -12.71 -9.69
CA SER A 473 21.20 -11.92 -9.63
C SER A 473 22.03 -11.96 -10.92
N ASP A 474 21.91 -13.00 -11.73
CA ASP A 474 22.60 -13.13 -13.03
C ASP A 474 22.06 -12.18 -14.11
N LYS A 475 20.88 -11.63 -13.90
CA LYS A 475 20.23 -10.69 -14.83
C LYS A 475 20.57 -9.22 -14.55
N ILE A 476 21.27 -8.92 -13.47
CA ILE A 476 21.60 -7.56 -13.05
C ILE A 476 22.71 -6.96 -13.93
N ASN A 477 22.51 -5.74 -14.39
CA ASN A 477 23.53 -4.90 -15.04
C ASN A 477 24.39 -4.21 -13.95
N TYR A 478 25.33 -4.94 -13.37
CA TYR A 478 26.19 -4.43 -12.28
C TYR A 478 26.98 -3.17 -12.65
N PRO A 479 27.58 -3.07 -13.86
CA PRO A 479 28.23 -1.82 -14.27
C PRO A 479 27.26 -0.61 -14.30
N GLY A 480 26.03 -0.82 -14.78
CA GLY A 480 24.99 0.20 -14.77
C GLY A 480 24.54 0.56 -13.35
N ALA A 481 24.31 -0.43 -12.49
CA ALA A 481 23.99 -0.22 -11.09
C ALA A 481 25.07 0.57 -10.35
N ALA A 482 26.35 0.29 -10.60
CA ALA A 482 27.47 1.04 -10.04
C ALA A 482 27.46 2.52 -10.49
N GLN A 483 27.12 2.81 -11.75
CA GLN A 483 26.97 4.18 -12.23
C GLN A 483 25.81 4.92 -11.55
N VAL A 484 24.66 4.26 -11.38
CA VAL A 484 23.50 4.82 -10.65
C VAL A 484 23.87 5.10 -9.20
N THR A 485 24.47 4.13 -8.52
CA THR A 485 24.94 4.24 -7.13
C THR A 485 25.94 5.39 -6.97
N LYS A 486 26.87 5.54 -7.92
CA LYS A 486 27.85 6.63 -7.93
C LYS A 486 27.17 8.00 -8.04
N LEU A 487 26.17 8.14 -8.93
CA LEU A 487 25.43 9.40 -9.08
C LEU A 487 24.70 9.74 -7.77
N MET A 488 23.98 8.78 -7.20
CA MET A 488 23.24 8.99 -5.96
C MET A 488 24.17 9.29 -4.78
N GLY A 489 25.31 8.59 -4.67
CA GLY A 489 26.33 8.86 -3.65
C GLY A 489 26.94 10.27 -3.78
N LEU A 490 27.20 10.75 -4.99
CA LEU A 490 27.68 12.11 -5.23
C LEU A 490 26.64 13.16 -4.82
N ILE A 491 25.35 12.91 -5.04
CA ILE A 491 24.27 13.80 -4.63
C ILE A 491 24.12 13.77 -3.10
N ALA A 492 24.13 12.58 -2.47
CA ALA A 492 24.08 12.41 -1.02
C ALA A 492 25.24 13.17 -0.34
N ARG A 493 26.45 13.05 -0.90
CA ARG A 493 27.63 13.81 -0.42
C ARG A 493 27.39 15.31 -0.49
N ASP A 494 26.85 15.83 -1.58
CA ASP A 494 26.59 17.28 -1.70
C ASP A 494 25.60 17.76 -0.64
N VAL A 495 24.50 17.04 -0.42
CA VAL A 495 23.56 17.38 0.65
C VAL A 495 24.24 17.32 2.02
N ALA A 496 25.13 16.35 2.25
CA ALA A 496 25.81 16.15 3.53
C ALA A 496 26.91 17.18 3.84
N THR A 497 27.50 17.83 2.81
CA THR A 497 28.68 18.69 2.97
C THR A 497 28.43 20.17 2.67
N GLU A 498 27.39 20.52 1.93
CA GLU A 498 27.12 21.91 1.55
C GLU A 498 26.40 22.69 2.66
N GLU A 499 26.56 24.02 2.68
CA GLU A 499 25.85 24.91 3.62
C GLU A 499 24.33 24.88 3.35
N THR A 500 23.98 24.95 2.07
CA THR A 500 22.58 24.99 1.65
C THR A 500 22.07 23.59 1.33
N THR A 501 20.97 23.20 1.94
CA THR A 501 20.26 21.95 1.69
C THR A 501 19.08 22.16 0.75
N PRO A 502 18.55 21.09 0.13
CA PRO A 502 17.31 21.19 -0.60
C PRO A 502 16.20 21.78 0.27
N ALA A 503 15.59 22.88 -0.17
CA ALA A 503 14.40 23.44 0.48
C ALA A 503 13.17 22.67 -0.01
N TRP A 504 12.35 22.19 0.91
CA TRP A 504 11.12 21.48 0.54
C TRP A 504 10.16 22.40 -0.18
N LYS A 505 9.57 21.86 -1.23
CA LYS A 505 8.57 22.52 -2.06
C LYS A 505 7.41 21.57 -2.25
N GLU A 506 6.20 22.09 -2.14
CA GLU A 506 5.03 21.34 -2.49
C GLU A 506 4.92 21.16 -4.00
N PHE A 507 4.80 19.90 -4.43
CA PHE A 507 4.58 19.57 -5.83
C PHE A 507 3.10 19.76 -6.17
N THR A 508 2.83 20.73 -7.01
CA THR A 508 1.53 20.91 -7.65
C THR A 508 1.63 20.40 -9.07
N SER A 509 0.94 19.30 -9.39
CA SER A 509 0.94 18.80 -10.76
C SER A 509 0.24 19.80 -11.66
N SER A 510 1.00 20.58 -12.42
CA SER A 510 0.48 21.25 -13.61
C SER A 510 0.58 20.26 -14.75
N ALA A 511 -0.58 19.72 -15.16
CA ALA A 511 -0.79 19.01 -16.41
C ALA A 511 0.12 17.80 -16.71
N GLN A 512 -0.21 16.60 -16.18
CA GLN A 512 -0.18 15.41 -17.03
C GLN A 512 -1.59 15.10 -17.49
N GLN A 513 -2.06 15.89 -18.44
CA GLN A 513 -3.17 15.55 -19.30
C GLN A 513 -2.79 14.32 -20.13
N GLY A 514 -3.50 13.25 -19.91
CA GLY A 514 -3.50 12.09 -20.79
C GLY A 514 -3.28 10.77 -20.07
N GLN A 515 -4.37 10.09 -19.69
CA GLN A 515 -4.47 8.70 -19.25
C GLN A 515 -4.47 8.42 -17.73
N ARG A 516 -5.30 9.09 -16.93
CA ARG A 516 -5.93 8.51 -15.72
C ARG A 516 -7.32 9.13 -15.53
N SER A 517 -8.24 8.81 -16.42
CA SER A 517 -9.63 9.21 -16.31
C SER A 517 -10.41 8.22 -15.44
N ALA A 518 -10.38 8.35 -14.11
CA ALA A 518 -11.35 7.67 -13.26
C ALA A 518 -11.79 8.45 -12.02
N MET A 519 -10.98 9.36 -11.46
CA MET A 519 -11.44 10.21 -10.36
C MET A 519 -11.47 11.67 -10.79
N ARG A 520 -12.67 12.20 -11.03
CA ARG A 520 -12.86 13.61 -11.43
C ARG A 520 -12.64 14.58 -10.28
N ALA A 521 -12.91 14.17 -9.02
CA ALA A 521 -12.79 15.00 -7.84
C ALA A 521 -11.46 14.78 -7.10
N TYR A 522 -10.88 15.87 -6.62
CA TYR A 522 -9.63 15.90 -5.86
C TYR A 522 -9.82 16.66 -4.55
N LEU A 523 -9.40 16.09 -3.43
CA LEU A 523 -9.44 16.73 -2.11
C LEU A 523 -8.04 17.09 -1.58
N GLY A 524 -6.98 16.49 -2.09
CA GLY A 524 -5.61 16.71 -1.62
C GLY A 524 -5.30 16.01 -0.30
N THR A 525 -5.97 14.91 -0.01
CA THR A 525 -5.70 14.05 1.14
C THR A 525 -4.64 13.02 0.79
N VAL A 526 -3.79 12.68 1.77
CA VAL A 526 -2.78 11.62 1.66
C VAL A 526 -3.11 10.57 2.72
N PRO A 527 -3.72 9.44 2.33
CA PRO A 527 -4.04 8.36 3.25
C PRO A 527 -2.79 7.75 3.90
N ASP A 528 -2.93 7.31 5.15
CA ASP A 528 -1.93 6.54 5.87
C ASP A 528 -2.25 5.05 5.69
N TYR A 529 -1.54 4.37 4.79
CA TYR A 529 -1.76 2.96 4.50
C TYR A 529 -1.30 2.02 5.64
N SER A 530 -0.61 2.54 6.65
CA SER A 530 -0.20 1.80 7.85
C SER A 530 -1.19 1.91 9.00
N GLN A 531 -2.42 2.44 8.78
CA GLN A 531 -3.45 2.46 9.83
C GLN A 531 -3.86 1.03 10.21
N GLY A 532 -4.14 0.82 11.51
CA GLY A 532 -4.73 -0.44 12.00
C GLY A 532 -6.25 -0.53 11.75
N ASP A 533 -6.94 -1.35 12.55
CA ASP A 533 -8.37 -1.67 12.40
C ASP A 533 -9.34 -0.52 12.75
N GLU A 534 -8.85 0.67 13.06
CA GLU A 534 -9.71 1.80 13.44
C GLU A 534 -10.55 2.27 12.25
N PRO A 535 -11.91 2.38 12.40
CA PRO A 535 -12.79 2.81 11.32
C PRO A 535 -12.49 4.22 10.83
N GLY A 536 -12.50 4.41 9.51
CA GLY A 536 -12.22 5.68 8.86
C GLY A 536 -10.99 5.59 7.95
N VAL A 537 -10.55 6.72 7.42
CA VAL A 537 -9.30 6.84 6.66
C VAL A 537 -8.38 7.80 7.40
N LYS A 538 -7.35 7.27 8.03
CA LYS A 538 -6.28 8.05 8.66
C LYS A 538 -5.48 8.77 7.58
N LEU A 539 -5.13 10.01 7.82
CA LEU A 539 -4.33 10.80 6.92
C LEU A 539 -2.90 10.94 7.45
N SER A 540 -1.93 10.55 6.64
CA SER A 540 -0.52 10.89 6.90
C SER A 540 -0.26 12.38 6.65
N GLY A 541 -1.08 13.03 5.82
CA GLY A 541 -0.98 14.45 5.50
C GLY A 541 -2.09 14.94 4.60
N VAL A 542 -2.03 16.23 4.29
CA VAL A 542 -2.86 16.90 3.28
C VAL A 542 -1.99 17.81 2.44
N SER A 543 -2.31 17.94 1.15
CA SER A 543 -1.67 18.93 0.27
C SER A 543 -1.99 20.35 0.77
N ALA A 544 -0.95 21.17 1.04
CA ALA A 544 -1.12 22.49 1.67
C ALA A 544 -1.97 23.46 0.84
N VAL A 545 -1.98 23.30 -0.49
CA VAL A 545 -2.84 24.10 -1.38
C VAL A 545 -4.14 23.39 -1.75
N GLY A 546 -4.30 22.13 -1.32
CA GLY A 546 -5.46 21.30 -1.63
C GLY A 546 -6.75 21.71 -0.93
N PRO A 547 -7.90 21.24 -1.43
CA PRO A 547 -9.21 21.49 -0.82
C PRO A 547 -9.27 21.07 0.66
N ALA A 548 -8.67 19.94 1.03
CA ALA A 548 -8.66 19.42 2.41
C ALA A 548 -7.95 20.38 3.36
N ALA A 549 -6.76 20.89 2.99
CA ALA A 549 -6.04 21.86 3.81
C ALA A 549 -6.82 23.18 3.95
N LYS A 550 -7.41 23.69 2.86
CA LYS A 550 -8.24 24.89 2.88
C LYS A 550 -9.48 24.74 3.77
N ALA A 551 -10.05 23.54 3.81
CA ALA A 551 -11.16 23.20 4.69
C ALA A 551 -10.74 23.03 6.17
N GLY A 552 -9.43 22.92 6.47
CA GLY A 552 -8.91 22.75 7.82
C GLY A 552 -8.70 21.29 8.23
N VAL A 553 -8.70 20.33 7.29
CA VAL A 553 -8.27 18.94 7.50
C VAL A 553 -6.76 18.91 7.68
N LYS A 554 -6.24 18.02 8.53
CA LYS A 554 -4.83 17.94 8.91
C LYS A 554 -4.31 16.51 8.82
N GLY A 555 -2.99 16.34 8.75
CA GLY A 555 -2.34 15.07 9.02
C GLY A 555 -2.71 14.55 10.41
N GLY A 556 -2.89 13.24 10.54
CA GLY A 556 -3.38 12.60 11.76
C GLY A 556 -4.91 12.55 11.92
N ASP A 557 -5.68 13.31 11.12
CA ASP A 557 -7.15 13.19 11.11
C ASP A 557 -7.59 11.85 10.52
N PHE A 558 -8.71 11.31 11.04
CA PHE A 558 -9.43 10.20 10.42
C PHE A 558 -10.66 10.74 9.70
N ILE A 559 -10.78 10.57 8.40
CA ILE A 559 -12.00 10.86 7.67
C ILE A 559 -13.02 9.77 8.01
N ILE A 560 -14.13 10.14 8.64
CA ILE A 560 -15.19 9.22 9.08
C ILE A 560 -16.51 9.44 8.34
N SER A 561 -16.67 10.56 7.63
CA SER A 561 -17.82 10.80 6.75
C SER A 561 -17.44 11.78 5.63
N LEU A 562 -18.02 11.59 4.46
CA LEU A 562 -17.88 12.49 3.31
C LEU A 562 -19.21 12.52 2.52
N ALA A 563 -19.70 13.72 2.23
CA ALA A 563 -20.97 13.94 1.53
C ALA A 563 -22.15 13.22 2.21
N GLY A 564 -22.19 13.22 3.55
CA GLY A 564 -23.24 12.60 4.35
C GLY A 564 -23.19 11.07 4.41
N ARG A 565 -22.17 10.45 3.82
CA ARG A 565 -21.99 8.98 3.84
C ARG A 565 -20.86 8.59 4.78
N GLU A 566 -21.06 7.51 5.54
CA GLU A 566 -20.08 6.98 6.46
C GLU A 566 -18.87 6.38 5.71
N ILE A 567 -17.67 6.63 6.24
CA ILE A 567 -16.42 6.08 5.75
C ILE A 567 -15.82 5.21 6.84
N LEU A 568 -15.68 3.92 6.56
CA LEU A 568 -15.02 2.97 7.45
C LEU A 568 -13.61 2.59 6.97
N ASN A 569 -13.32 2.79 5.68
CA ASN A 569 -12.07 2.37 5.07
C ASN A 569 -11.75 3.17 3.80
N ILE A 570 -10.57 2.93 3.23
CA ILE A 570 -10.09 3.60 2.00
C ILE A 570 -10.99 3.35 0.78
N TYR A 571 -11.65 2.20 0.70
CA TYR A 571 -12.53 1.86 -0.42
C TYR A 571 -13.84 2.68 -0.37
N ASP A 572 -14.40 2.87 0.84
CA ASP A 572 -15.54 3.77 1.03
C ASP A 572 -15.16 5.19 0.59
N TYR A 573 -13.99 5.65 1.03
CA TYR A 573 -13.49 6.98 0.71
C TYR A 573 -13.30 7.16 -0.80
N THR A 574 -12.63 6.23 -1.48
CA THR A 574 -12.36 6.34 -2.92
C THR A 574 -13.63 6.23 -3.76
N ALA A 575 -14.59 5.40 -3.34
CA ALA A 575 -15.89 5.30 -4.02
C ALA A 575 -16.67 6.61 -3.93
N ILE A 576 -16.77 7.18 -2.72
CA ILE A 576 -17.48 8.44 -2.51
C ILE A 576 -16.77 9.58 -3.25
N LEU A 577 -15.44 9.62 -3.20
CA LEU A 577 -14.64 10.63 -3.91
C LEU A 577 -14.90 10.60 -5.43
N GLY A 578 -15.03 9.39 -6.01
CA GLY A 578 -15.32 9.22 -7.44
C GLY A 578 -16.68 9.77 -7.87
N GLU A 579 -17.63 9.89 -6.96
CA GLU A 579 -18.99 10.40 -7.20
C GLU A 579 -19.16 11.90 -6.90
N LEU A 580 -18.18 12.53 -6.23
CA LEU A 580 -18.27 13.94 -5.90
C LEU A 580 -18.28 14.83 -7.15
N LYS A 581 -19.10 15.87 -7.11
CA LYS A 581 -19.11 16.90 -8.14
C LYS A 581 -18.00 17.91 -7.89
N VAL A 582 -17.14 18.10 -8.88
CA VAL A 582 -16.10 19.14 -8.86
C VAL A 582 -16.74 20.52 -8.70
N ASN A 583 -16.12 21.37 -7.86
CA ASN A 583 -16.56 22.73 -7.51
C ASN A 583 -17.93 22.80 -6.78
N ALA A 584 -18.47 21.70 -6.28
CA ALA A 584 -19.64 21.69 -5.41
C ALA A 584 -19.23 21.52 -3.95
N GLU A 585 -19.59 22.49 -3.08
CA GLU A 585 -19.32 22.40 -1.65
C GLU A 585 -20.06 21.19 -1.06
N THR A 586 -19.34 20.40 -0.25
CA THR A 586 -19.90 19.27 0.48
C THR A 586 -19.34 19.21 1.91
N GLU A 587 -19.89 18.34 2.73
CA GLU A 587 -19.46 18.16 4.10
C GLU A 587 -18.44 17.01 4.20
N ILE A 588 -17.40 17.22 5.01
CA ILE A 588 -16.47 16.19 5.47
C ILE A 588 -16.42 16.19 6.99
N ILE A 589 -16.52 15.03 7.61
CA ILE A 589 -16.38 14.88 9.06
C ILE A 589 -15.10 14.09 9.31
N VAL A 590 -14.23 14.67 10.14
CA VAL A 590 -12.99 14.03 10.58
C VAL A 590 -13.00 13.82 12.09
N LYS A 591 -12.37 12.74 12.54
CA LYS A 591 -12.05 12.50 13.95
C LYS A 591 -10.63 12.99 14.17
N ARG A 592 -10.46 13.96 15.05
CA ARG A 592 -9.18 14.56 15.46
C ARG A 592 -8.92 14.26 16.92
N GLY A 593 -8.06 13.29 17.22
CA GLY A 593 -7.97 12.74 18.57
C GLY A 593 -9.30 12.11 19.00
N GLN A 594 -9.96 12.67 20.00
CA GLN A 594 -11.29 12.20 20.48
C GLN A 594 -12.46 13.07 19.96
N GLU A 595 -12.20 14.14 19.25
CA GLU A 595 -13.22 15.08 18.80
C GLU A 595 -13.65 14.80 17.35
N LYS A 596 -14.94 14.93 17.07
CA LYS A 596 -15.49 14.95 15.71
C LYS A 596 -15.54 16.40 15.23
N VAL A 597 -14.87 16.69 14.12
CA VAL A 597 -14.83 18.01 13.50
C VAL A 597 -15.55 17.95 12.17
N THR A 598 -16.61 18.74 12.04
CA THR A 598 -17.37 18.89 10.80
C THR A 598 -16.83 20.08 10.01
N LEU A 599 -16.46 19.85 8.76
CA LEU A 599 -15.85 20.85 7.88
C LEU A 599 -16.58 20.89 6.54
N LYS A 600 -16.55 22.06 5.89
CA LYS A 600 -17.03 22.23 4.51
C LYS A 600 -15.86 22.18 3.56
N ILE A 601 -15.97 21.36 2.52
CA ILE A 601 -14.93 21.14 1.54
C ILE A 601 -15.47 21.26 0.13
N THR A 602 -14.73 21.91 -0.74
CA THR A 602 -15.09 22.03 -2.16
C THR A 602 -14.08 21.26 -2.99
N PRO A 603 -14.44 20.08 -3.51
CA PRO A 603 -13.55 19.29 -4.36
C PRO A 603 -13.13 20.09 -5.59
N THR A 604 -11.88 19.99 -6.00
CA THR A 604 -11.39 20.54 -7.28
C THR A 604 -11.22 19.44 -8.32
N SER A 605 -11.04 19.81 -9.58
CA SER A 605 -10.56 18.88 -10.59
C SER A 605 -9.11 18.46 -10.27
N ARG A 606 -8.72 17.28 -10.70
CA ARG A 606 -7.34 16.80 -10.63
C ARG A 606 -6.50 17.25 -11.85
N ASP A 607 -6.98 18.24 -12.57
CA ASP A 607 -6.32 18.82 -13.76
C ASP A 607 -5.00 19.51 -13.41
#